data_978a4fc9f3c2b7f18859d4caffa89fb1
#
_entry.id   978a4fc9f3c2b7f18859d4caffa89fb1
#
_cell.length_a   1.000
_cell.length_b   1.000
_cell.length_c   1.000
_cell.angle_alpha   90.00
_cell.angle_beta   90.00
_cell.angle_gamma   90.00
#
_symmetry.space_group_name_H-M   'P 1'
#
loop_
_entity.id
_entity.type
_entity.pdbx_description
1 polymer ?
#
loop_
_entity_poly.entity_id
_entity_poly.type
_entity_poly.pdbx_seq_one_letter_code
_entity_poly.pdbx_strand_id
1 'polypeptide(L)'
;TDSVWVKVARDQLTQGWVRESTLLERVVPDDPISKFISYFSDSRSIYALSVFGLAVLFWLVQSIRHKRFRMVHFNDIPSFYPTLLCLCVSGSAALYGSIQRFIPGTWVEFYFHPTLNPFNVELPLIMALFIASVWTLLIVGVAVIDEIRRQPDLGDNLSYLASLAGMCMVLYLIFTLTTPIYIGYPLLVAYWIFAIRQYIAHQPSHLLCGVCGKSIPKKGRCPHCGAMNE
;
A
#
# COMPACT_ATOMS: atom_id res chain seq x y z
N THR A 1 36.21 3.25 -9.70
CA THR A 1 36.99 2.26 -10.48
C THR A 1 36.70 0.89 -9.92
N ASP A 2 35.96 0.13 -10.68
CA ASP A 2 35.58 -1.24 -10.35
C ASP A 2 36.84 -2.13 -10.46
N SER A 3 37.40 -2.51 -9.32
CA SER A 3 38.63 -3.29 -9.23
C SER A 3 38.39 -4.75 -8.84
N VAL A 4 37.12 -5.12 -8.59
CA VAL A 4 36.78 -6.47 -8.13
C VAL A 4 36.52 -7.37 -9.34
N TRP A 5 37.26 -8.51 -9.37
CA TRP A 5 37.06 -9.53 -10.39
C TRP A 5 36.54 -10.81 -9.74
N VAL A 6 35.49 -11.35 -10.29
CA VAL A 6 34.86 -12.57 -9.80
C VAL A 6 35.17 -13.72 -10.76
N LYS A 7 35.60 -14.85 -10.20
CA LYS A 7 35.84 -16.06 -10.96
C LYS A 7 34.50 -16.73 -11.24
N VAL A 8 34.20 -16.93 -12.51
CA VAL A 8 33.01 -17.63 -12.99
C VAL A 8 33.39 -18.92 -13.69
N ALA A 9 32.62 -19.95 -13.51
CA ALA A 9 32.84 -21.26 -14.14
C ALA A 9 31.52 -21.78 -14.68
N ARG A 10 31.53 -22.25 -15.93
CA ARG A 10 30.42 -23.01 -16.52
C ARG A 10 30.55 -24.49 -16.21
N ASP A 11 31.77 -24.99 -16.27
CA ASP A 11 32.18 -26.34 -15.95
C ASP A 11 33.65 -26.35 -15.46
N GLN A 12 34.18 -27.51 -15.12
CA GLN A 12 35.58 -27.61 -14.61
C GLN A 12 36.64 -27.17 -15.63
N LEU A 13 36.35 -27.20 -16.92
CA LEU A 13 37.26 -26.82 -17.97
C LEU A 13 37.07 -25.39 -18.47
N THR A 14 35.85 -24.86 -18.34
CA THR A 14 35.50 -23.54 -18.84
C THR A 14 35.35 -22.58 -17.66
N GLN A 15 36.44 -21.92 -17.31
CA GLN A 15 36.53 -20.94 -16.22
C GLN A 15 37.10 -19.63 -16.75
N GLY A 16 36.65 -18.53 -16.16
CA GLY A 16 37.13 -17.19 -16.51
C GLY A 16 36.96 -16.19 -15.38
N TRP A 17 37.43 -14.98 -15.60
CA TRP A 17 37.29 -13.84 -14.69
C TRP A 17 36.46 -12.78 -15.36
N VAL A 18 35.44 -12.26 -14.66
CA VAL A 18 34.53 -11.20 -15.13
C VAL A 18 34.54 -10.11 -14.08
N ARG A 19 34.41 -8.86 -14.50
CA ARG A 19 34.25 -7.75 -13.57
C ARG A 19 32.94 -7.90 -12.80
N GLU A 20 32.97 -7.59 -11.51
CA GLU A 20 31.80 -7.73 -10.64
C GLU A 20 30.61 -6.93 -11.16
N SER A 21 30.80 -5.68 -11.56
CA SER A 21 29.74 -4.84 -12.12
C SER A 21 29.03 -5.48 -13.32
N THR A 22 29.81 -6.08 -14.24
CA THR A 22 29.26 -6.74 -15.43
C THR A 22 28.54 -8.05 -15.07
N LEU A 23 28.99 -8.74 -14.02
CA LEU A 23 28.36 -9.95 -13.53
C LEU A 23 27.02 -9.62 -12.85
N LEU A 24 27.00 -8.62 -11.96
CA LEU A 24 25.82 -8.22 -11.21
C LEU A 24 24.64 -7.78 -12.11
N GLU A 25 24.94 -7.20 -13.28
CA GLU A 25 23.91 -6.87 -14.29
C GLU A 25 23.21 -8.09 -14.91
N ARG A 26 23.83 -9.28 -14.84
CA ARG A 26 23.39 -10.48 -15.55
C ARG A 26 22.94 -11.61 -14.63
N VAL A 27 23.12 -11.47 -13.34
CA VAL A 27 22.76 -12.50 -12.36
C VAL A 27 21.58 -12.04 -11.50
N VAL A 28 20.74 -12.98 -11.15
CA VAL A 28 19.68 -12.80 -10.17
C VAL A 28 20.09 -13.59 -8.93
N PRO A 29 20.10 -12.98 -7.74
CA PRO A 29 20.40 -13.71 -6.51
C PRO A 29 19.44 -14.89 -6.31
N ASP A 30 19.95 -16.00 -5.77
CA ASP A 30 19.14 -17.19 -5.47
C ASP A 30 18.36 -17.02 -4.15
N ASP A 31 17.65 -15.92 -4.05
CA ASP A 31 16.79 -15.56 -2.92
C ASP A 31 15.36 -15.31 -3.38
N PRO A 32 14.34 -15.77 -2.64
CA PRO A 32 12.94 -15.58 -3.02
C PRO A 32 12.53 -14.13 -3.22
N ILE A 33 13.07 -13.21 -2.40
CA ILE A 33 12.74 -11.78 -2.46
C ILE A 33 13.35 -11.16 -3.72
N SER A 34 14.61 -11.46 -4.00
CA SER A 34 15.31 -10.97 -5.20
C SER A 34 14.67 -11.52 -6.48
N LYS A 35 14.28 -12.78 -6.48
CA LYS A 35 13.52 -13.39 -7.60
C LYS A 35 12.17 -12.71 -7.81
N PHE A 36 11.44 -12.42 -6.72
CA PHE A 36 10.19 -11.69 -6.78
C PHE A 36 10.38 -10.29 -7.36
N ILE A 37 11.37 -9.53 -6.86
CA ILE A 37 11.70 -8.19 -7.37
C ILE A 37 12.09 -8.26 -8.85
N SER A 38 12.94 -9.21 -9.24
CA SER A 38 13.38 -9.39 -10.63
C SER A 38 12.19 -9.69 -11.55
N TYR A 39 11.28 -10.56 -11.13
CA TYR A 39 10.09 -10.89 -11.91
C TYR A 39 9.20 -9.67 -12.16
N PHE A 40 8.98 -8.83 -11.14
CA PHE A 40 8.18 -7.59 -11.27
C PHE A 40 8.94 -6.44 -11.94
N SER A 41 10.27 -6.47 -11.95
CA SER A 41 11.12 -5.47 -12.61
C SER A 41 11.38 -5.78 -14.08
N ASP A 42 11.08 -7.00 -14.55
CA ASP A 42 11.22 -7.34 -15.96
C ASP A 42 10.28 -6.50 -16.84
N SER A 43 10.79 -6.01 -17.96
CA SER A 43 10.06 -5.12 -18.87
C SER A 43 8.71 -5.70 -19.30
N ARG A 44 8.63 -7.02 -19.48
CA ARG A 44 7.37 -7.69 -19.85
C ARG A 44 6.33 -7.62 -18.74
N SER A 45 6.76 -7.81 -17.49
CA SER A 45 5.89 -7.72 -16.31
C SER A 45 5.42 -6.28 -16.08
N ILE A 46 6.28 -5.27 -16.31
CA ILE A 46 5.91 -3.86 -16.21
C ILE A 46 4.80 -3.51 -17.20
N TYR A 47 4.90 -3.98 -18.45
CA TYR A 47 3.82 -3.77 -19.43
C TYR A 47 2.52 -4.45 -19.01
N ALA A 48 2.58 -5.69 -18.53
CA ALA A 48 1.40 -6.40 -18.04
C ALA A 48 0.74 -5.71 -16.84
N LEU A 49 1.56 -5.26 -15.88
CA LEU A 49 1.09 -4.48 -14.72
C LEU A 49 0.49 -3.15 -15.13
N SER A 50 1.07 -2.45 -16.12
CA SER A 50 0.54 -1.20 -16.64
C SER A 50 -0.82 -1.39 -17.31
N VAL A 51 -0.96 -2.42 -18.14
CA VAL A 51 -2.24 -2.77 -18.79
C VAL A 51 -3.29 -3.14 -17.74
N PHE A 52 -2.91 -3.95 -16.74
CA PHE A 52 -3.81 -4.29 -15.64
C PHE A 52 -4.22 -3.06 -14.83
N GLY A 53 -3.27 -2.17 -14.49
CA GLY A 53 -3.54 -0.91 -13.81
C GLY A 53 -4.51 -0.01 -14.58
N LEU A 54 -4.32 0.11 -15.90
CA LEU A 54 -5.23 0.86 -16.77
C LEU A 54 -6.62 0.22 -16.83
N ALA A 55 -6.71 -1.10 -16.88
CA ALA A 55 -7.98 -1.82 -16.86
C ALA A 55 -8.73 -1.60 -15.53
N VAL A 56 -8.03 -1.62 -14.40
CA VAL A 56 -8.61 -1.32 -13.08
C VAL A 56 -9.06 0.13 -12.99
N LEU A 57 -8.26 1.08 -13.47
CA LEU A 57 -8.63 2.50 -13.53
C LEU A 57 -9.87 2.71 -14.41
N PHE A 58 -9.91 2.09 -15.58
CA PHE A 58 -11.06 2.14 -16.47
C PHE A 58 -12.31 1.58 -15.80
N TRP A 59 -12.18 0.41 -15.15
CA TRP A 59 -13.27 -0.21 -14.41
C TRP A 59 -13.77 0.69 -13.25
N LEU A 60 -12.86 1.32 -12.51
CA LEU A 60 -13.19 2.28 -11.45
C LEU A 60 -13.98 3.48 -12.01
N VAL A 61 -13.48 4.11 -13.08
CA VAL A 61 -14.15 5.24 -13.73
C VAL A 61 -15.54 4.84 -14.23
N GLN A 62 -15.64 3.69 -14.85
CA GLN A 62 -16.91 3.14 -15.35
C GLN A 62 -17.90 2.88 -14.19
N SER A 63 -17.40 2.30 -13.10
CA SER A 63 -18.17 1.97 -11.90
C SER A 63 -18.71 3.24 -11.21
N ILE A 64 -17.90 4.29 -11.13
CA ILE A 64 -18.29 5.61 -10.63
C ILE A 64 -19.37 6.23 -11.53
N ARG A 65 -19.19 6.17 -12.86
CA ARG A 65 -20.16 6.72 -13.84
C ARG A 65 -21.52 6.05 -13.78
N HIS A 66 -21.55 4.75 -13.56
CA HIS A 66 -22.81 3.97 -13.51
C HIS A 66 -23.48 3.95 -12.14
N LYS A 67 -23.01 4.75 -11.16
CA LYS A 67 -23.51 4.79 -9.77
C LYS A 67 -23.63 3.40 -9.10
N ARG A 68 -23.00 2.38 -9.67
CA ARG A 68 -22.89 1.04 -9.08
C ARG A 68 -21.78 0.97 -8.04
N PHE A 69 -20.95 2.02 -8.01
CA PHE A 69 -19.89 2.15 -7.06
C PHE A 69 -20.50 2.71 -5.77
N ARG A 70 -20.69 1.87 -4.79
CA ARG A 70 -20.64 2.33 -3.41
C ARG A 70 -19.22 2.87 -3.25
N MET A 71 -19.07 4.18 -3.33
CA MET A 71 -17.82 4.81 -3.01
C MET A 71 -17.43 4.23 -1.66
N VAL A 72 -16.23 3.60 -1.56
CA VAL A 72 -15.64 3.21 -0.28
C VAL A 72 -15.41 4.53 0.46
N HIS A 73 -16.52 5.11 0.88
CA HIS A 73 -16.51 6.22 1.81
C HIS A 73 -16.27 5.59 3.17
N PHE A 74 -15.47 6.25 3.93
CA PHE A 74 -15.09 5.95 5.30
C PHE A 74 -16.25 5.59 6.26
N ASN A 75 -17.45 5.40 5.73
CA ASN A 75 -18.73 5.23 6.46
C ASN A 75 -19.37 3.87 6.30
N ASP A 76 -18.98 3.06 5.31
CA ASP A 76 -19.69 1.81 5.04
C ASP A 76 -19.40 0.73 6.09
N ILE A 77 -18.20 0.79 6.70
CA ILE A 77 -17.82 -0.08 7.81
C ILE A 77 -17.36 0.82 8.98
N PRO A 78 -17.87 0.64 10.18
CA PRO A 78 -17.48 1.42 11.36
C PRO A 78 -16.10 1.00 11.88
N SER A 79 -15.12 0.92 10.98
CA SER A 79 -13.76 0.47 11.25
C SER A 79 -12.76 1.47 10.68
N PHE A 80 -11.67 1.68 11.42
CA PHE A 80 -10.56 2.54 10.96
C PHE A 80 -9.62 1.83 10.00
N TYR A 81 -9.62 0.49 9.95
CA TYR A 81 -8.64 -0.29 9.21
C TYR A 81 -8.59 0.02 7.69
N PRO A 82 -9.72 0.19 6.97
CA PRO A 82 -9.66 0.57 5.55
C PRO A 82 -9.00 1.93 5.33
N THR A 83 -9.32 2.92 6.16
CA THR A 83 -8.67 4.23 6.11
C THR A 83 -7.18 4.13 6.43
N LEU A 84 -6.83 3.39 7.47
CA LEU A 84 -5.43 3.14 7.86
C LEU A 84 -4.66 2.44 6.73
N LEU A 85 -5.27 1.48 6.03
CA LEU A 85 -4.65 0.84 4.86
C LEU A 85 -4.31 1.85 3.77
N CYS A 86 -5.23 2.74 3.43
CA CYS A 86 -5.00 3.81 2.46
C CYS A 86 -3.90 4.79 2.90
N LEU A 87 -3.83 5.14 4.19
CA LEU A 87 -2.75 5.96 4.75
C LEU A 87 -1.40 5.25 4.64
N CYS A 88 -1.34 3.97 5.00
CA CYS A 88 -0.12 3.17 4.90
C CYS A 88 0.34 3.01 3.45
N VAL A 89 -0.57 2.72 2.51
CA VAL A 89 -0.24 2.60 1.07
C VAL A 89 0.35 3.91 0.55
N SER A 90 -0.27 5.04 0.84
CA SER A 90 0.22 6.35 0.38
C SER A 90 1.59 6.68 0.97
N GLY A 91 1.82 6.39 2.26
CA GLY A 91 3.11 6.57 2.91
C GLY A 91 4.20 5.66 2.34
N SER A 92 3.91 4.37 2.16
CA SER A 92 4.85 3.40 1.56
C SER A 92 5.20 3.77 0.12
N ALA A 93 4.22 4.23 -0.67
CA ALA A 93 4.44 4.68 -2.04
C ALA A 93 5.37 5.91 -2.11
N ALA A 94 5.20 6.86 -1.18
CA ALA A 94 6.09 8.02 -1.08
C ALA A 94 7.51 7.62 -0.65
N LEU A 95 7.66 6.69 0.30
CA LEU A 95 8.97 6.15 0.69
C LEU A 95 9.64 5.45 -0.49
N TYR A 96 8.92 4.59 -1.21
CA TYR A 96 9.42 3.90 -2.39
C TYR A 96 9.89 4.87 -3.48
N GLY A 97 9.07 5.87 -3.82
CA GLY A 97 9.42 6.91 -4.78
C GLY A 97 10.65 7.72 -4.34
N SER A 98 10.79 7.97 -3.04
CA SER A 98 11.95 8.66 -2.46
C SER A 98 13.24 7.84 -2.59
N ILE A 99 13.18 6.54 -2.28
CA ILE A 99 14.34 5.65 -2.41
C ILE A 99 14.79 5.58 -3.87
N GLN A 100 13.85 5.34 -4.79
CA GLN A 100 14.18 5.25 -6.21
C GLN A 100 14.81 6.53 -6.77
N ARG A 101 14.36 7.69 -6.32
CA ARG A 101 14.82 8.98 -6.84
C ARG A 101 16.13 9.44 -6.22
N PHE A 102 16.26 9.33 -4.90
CA PHE A 102 17.35 9.98 -4.17
C PHE A 102 18.49 9.03 -3.78
N ILE A 103 18.19 7.74 -3.59
CA ILE A 103 19.14 6.76 -3.09
C ILE A 103 19.00 5.43 -3.86
N PRO A 104 19.13 5.42 -5.20
CA PRO A 104 18.94 4.21 -6.00
C PRO A 104 19.97 3.11 -5.66
N GLY A 105 21.16 3.48 -5.21
CA GLY A 105 22.20 2.52 -4.78
C GLY A 105 21.75 1.63 -3.61
N THR A 106 21.00 2.17 -2.67
CA THR A 106 20.44 1.39 -1.55
C THR A 106 19.45 0.33 -2.02
N TRP A 107 18.70 0.62 -3.10
CA TRP A 107 17.79 -0.35 -3.69
C TRP A 107 18.54 -1.50 -4.36
N VAL A 108 19.65 -1.20 -5.04
CA VAL A 108 20.51 -2.21 -5.66
C VAL A 108 21.16 -3.10 -4.58
N GLU A 109 21.66 -2.50 -3.50
CA GLU A 109 22.23 -3.25 -2.37
C GLU A 109 21.19 -4.16 -1.71
N PHE A 110 19.99 -3.64 -1.47
CA PHE A 110 18.88 -4.45 -0.96
C PHE A 110 18.50 -5.61 -1.89
N TYR A 111 18.56 -5.42 -3.20
CA TYR A 111 18.27 -6.45 -4.18
C TYR A 111 19.25 -7.62 -4.08
N PHE A 112 20.54 -7.36 -3.83
CA PHE A 112 21.56 -8.41 -3.71
C PHE A 112 21.64 -9.00 -2.30
N HIS A 113 21.26 -8.25 -1.28
CA HIS A 113 21.28 -8.68 0.13
C HIS A 113 19.92 -8.39 0.80
N PRO A 114 18.84 -9.07 0.36
CA PRO A 114 17.52 -8.78 0.85
C PRO A 114 17.36 -9.22 2.32
N THR A 115 16.73 -8.37 3.10
CA THR A 115 16.35 -8.68 4.48
C THR A 115 14.93 -8.17 4.75
N LEU A 116 14.13 -8.95 5.47
CA LEU A 116 12.81 -8.53 5.95
C LEU A 116 12.85 -7.98 7.36
N ASN A 117 14.02 -7.92 7.99
CA ASN A 117 14.19 -7.37 9.32
C ASN A 117 14.37 -5.84 9.26
N PRO A 118 13.36 -5.04 9.68
CA PRO A 118 13.46 -3.58 9.68
C PRO A 118 14.43 -3.03 10.74
N PHE A 119 14.87 -3.86 11.68
CA PHE A 119 15.78 -3.48 12.77
C PHE A 119 17.24 -3.87 12.48
N ASN A 120 17.56 -4.27 11.25
CA ASN A 120 18.95 -4.55 10.88
C ASN A 120 19.77 -3.26 10.89
N VAL A 121 20.88 -3.26 11.66
CA VAL A 121 21.74 -2.09 11.85
C VAL A 121 22.49 -1.71 10.56
N GLU A 122 22.69 -2.65 9.66
CA GLU A 122 23.38 -2.44 8.38
C GLU A 122 22.52 -1.69 7.35
N LEU A 123 21.19 -1.64 7.57
CA LEU A 123 20.28 -0.96 6.65
C LEU A 123 20.25 0.54 6.87
N PRO A 124 20.26 1.35 5.79
CA PRO A 124 19.92 2.76 5.87
C PRO A 124 18.51 2.97 6.46
N LEU A 125 18.35 4.00 7.28
CA LEU A 125 17.09 4.28 7.98
C LEU A 125 15.88 4.32 7.05
N ILE A 126 16.02 4.90 5.86
CA ILE A 126 14.92 5.01 4.89
C ILE A 126 14.46 3.63 4.38
N MET A 127 15.40 2.69 4.20
CA MET A 127 15.08 1.32 3.80
C MET A 127 14.44 0.56 4.97
N ALA A 128 14.94 0.74 6.19
CA ALA A 128 14.31 0.18 7.39
C ALA A 128 12.87 0.66 7.56
N LEU A 129 12.59 1.95 7.36
CA LEU A 129 11.24 2.52 7.37
C LEU A 129 10.37 1.95 6.25
N PHE A 130 10.93 1.74 5.07
CA PHE A 130 10.19 1.13 3.96
C PHE A 130 9.79 -0.31 4.29
N ILE A 131 10.72 -1.14 4.79
CA ILE A 131 10.44 -2.52 5.21
C ILE A 131 9.39 -2.54 6.35
N ALA A 132 9.53 -1.66 7.34
CA ALA A 132 8.54 -1.52 8.41
C ALA A 132 7.17 -1.14 7.87
N SER A 133 7.10 -0.27 6.85
CA SER A 133 5.84 0.09 6.20
C SER A 133 5.22 -1.08 5.45
N VAL A 134 6.01 -1.94 4.81
CA VAL A 134 5.54 -3.17 4.16
C VAL A 134 4.93 -4.14 5.19
N TRP A 135 5.60 -4.34 6.33
CA TRP A 135 5.02 -5.14 7.43
C TRP A 135 3.72 -4.55 7.95
N THR A 136 3.66 -3.23 8.12
CA THR A 136 2.42 -2.54 8.54
C THR A 136 1.30 -2.76 7.52
N LEU A 137 1.60 -2.68 6.22
CA LEU A 137 0.63 -2.97 5.15
C LEU A 137 0.09 -4.39 5.23
N LEU A 138 0.95 -5.38 5.48
CA LEU A 138 0.52 -6.77 5.62
C LEU A 138 -0.40 -6.96 6.83
N ILE A 139 -0.03 -6.42 7.99
CA ILE A 139 -0.81 -6.55 9.23
C ILE A 139 -2.17 -5.86 9.07
N VAL A 140 -2.18 -4.61 8.58
CA VAL A 140 -3.42 -3.84 8.39
C VAL A 140 -4.26 -4.49 7.29
N GLY A 141 -3.64 -5.00 6.22
CA GLY A 141 -4.34 -5.73 5.16
C GLY A 141 -5.08 -6.96 5.67
N VAL A 142 -4.43 -7.76 6.52
CA VAL A 142 -5.08 -8.92 7.17
C VAL A 142 -6.24 -8.46 8.07
N ALA A 143 -6.05 -7.39 8.84
CA ALA A 143 -7.10 -6.83 9.69
C ALA A 143 -8.31 -6.36 8.88
N VAL A 144 -8.09 -5.71 7.73
CA VAL A 144 -9.16 -5.31 6.79
C VAL A 144 -9.92 -6.52 6.26
N ILE A 145 -9.21 -7.58 5.85
CA ILE A 145 -9.84 -8.81 5.35
C ILE A 145 -10.70 -9.47 6.45
N ASP A 146 -10.20 -9.53 7.68
CA ASP A 146 -10.95 -10.10 8.81
C ASP A 146 -12.22 -9.29 9.10
N GLU A 147 -12.12 -7.95 9.07
CA GLU A 147 -13.26 -7.06 9.28
C GLU A 147 -14.34 -7.23 8.19
N ILE A 148 -13.91 -7.32 6.93
CA ILE A 148 -14.84 -7.53 5.80
C ILE A 148 -15.52 -8.90 5.89
N ARG A 149 -14.80 -9.94 6.29
CA ARG A 149 -15.37 -11.30 6.44
C ARG A 149 -16.48 -11.40 7.49
N ARG A 150 -16.49 -10.50 8.45
CA ARG A 150 -17.54 -10.45 9.50
C ARG A 150 -18.85 -9.87 9.01
N GLN A 151 -18.88 -9.27 7.83
CA GLN A 151 -20.11 -8.75 7.23
C GLN A 151 -20.94 -9.89 6.62
N PRO A 152 -22.28 -9.86 6.75
CA PRO A 152 -23.14 -11.00 6.38
C PRO A 152 -23.29 -11.20 4.86
N ASP A 153 -23.04 -10.17 4.02
CA ASP A 153 -23.27 -10.23 2.58
C ASP A 153 -21.98 -10.39 1.77
N LEU A 154 -21.75 -11.59 1.22
CA LEU A 154 -20.54 -11.92 0.44
C LEU A 154 -20.41 -11.11 -0.86
N GLY A 155 -21.52 -10.78 -1.53
CA GLY A 155 -21.49 -10.00 -2.76
C GLY A 155 -21.05 -8.55 -2.55
N ASP A 156 -21.55 -7.93 -1.52
CA ASP A 156 -21.18 -6.57 -1.11
C ASP A 156 -19.72 -6.54 -0.60
N ASN A 157 -19.28 -7.58 0.08
CA ASN A 157 -17.92 -7.72 0.60
C ASN A 157 -16.87 -7.76 -0.51
N LEU A 158 -17.10 -8.55 -1.57
CA LEU A 158 -16.18 -8.64 -2.70
C LEU A 158 -16.10 -7.32 -3.48
N SER A 159 -17.25 -6.66 -3.69
CA SER A 159 -17.31 -5.35 -4.32
C SER A 159 -16.59 -4.28 -3.51
N TYR A 160 -16.73 -4.31 -2.18
CA TYR A 160 -16.03 -3.43 -1.28
C TYR A 160 -14.51 -3.65 -1.33
N LEU A 161 -14.06 -4.91 -1.25
CA LEU A 161 -12.64 -5.27 -1.33
C LEU A 161 -12.02 -4.83 -2.66
N ALA A 162 -12.72 -5.04 -3.78
CA ALA A 162 -12.27 -4.60 -5.10
C ALA A 162 -12.17 -3.06 -5.18
N SER A 163 -13.11 -2.35 -4.60
CA SER A 163 -13.11 -0.89 -4.53
C SER A 163 -11.95 -0.36 -3.69
N LEU A 164 -11.71 -0.97 -2.54
CA LEU A 164 -10.60 -0.61 -1.65
C LEU A 164 -9.25 -0.89 -2.33
N ALA A 165 -9.09 -2.05 -2.97
CA ALA A 165 -7.88 -2.39 -3.72
C ALA A 165 -7.64 -1.39 -4.86
N GLY A 166 -8.68 -1.01 -5.59
CA GLY A 166 -8.60 0.02 -6.62
C GLY A 166 -8.18 1.38 -6.07
N MET A 167 -8.73 1.80 -4.92
CA MET A 167 -8.32 3.03 -4.26
C MET A 167 -6.84 2.98 -3.84
N CYS A 168 -6.41 1.87 -3.24
CA CYS A 168 -5.00 1.67 -2.87
C CYS A 168 -4.08 1.75 -4.10
N MET A 169 -4.47 1.17 -5.23
CA MET A 169 -3.70 1.25 -6.47
C MET A 169 -3.59 2.69 -6.99
N VAL A 170 -4.68 3.44 -6.99
CA VAL A 170 -4.67 4.86 -7.40
C VAL A 170 -3.75 5.67 -6.48
N LEU A 171 -3.85 5.50 -5.17
CA LEU A 171 -2.98 6.18 -4.20
C LEU A 171 -1.51 5.81 -4.42
N TYR A 172 -1.21 4.53 -4.62
CA TYR A 172 0.14 4.07 -4.93
C TYR A 172 0.70 4.77 -6.17
N LEU A 173 -0.05 4.80 -7.28
CA LEU A 173 0.39 5.45 -8.52
C LEU A 173 0.59 6.95 -8.33
N ILE A 174 -0.36 7.64 -7.70
CA ILE A 174 -0.27 9.10 -7.47
C ILE A 174 1.01 9.40 -6.68
N PHE A 175 1.23 8.75 -5.55
CA PHE A 175 2.36 9.08 -4.68
C PHE A 175 3.69 8.61 -5.23
N THR A 176 3.75 7.46 -5.93
CA THR A 176 4.98 7.03 -6.60
C THR A 176 5.38 7.99 -7.72
N LEU A 177 4.42 8.51 -8.50
CA LEU A 177 4.71 9.41 -9.62
C LEU A 177 4.97 10.87 -9.19
N THR A 178 4.34 11.34 -8.10
CA THR A 178 4.44 12.74 -7.66
C THR A 178 5.58 13.00 -6.69
N THR A 179 6.05 11.98 -5.97
CA THR A 179 7.15 12.10 -5.01
C THR A 179 8.47 12.53 -5.68
N PRO A 180 8.89 11.97 -6.84
CA PRO A 180 10.13 12.36 -7.50
C PRO A 180 10.19 13.84 -7.93
N ILE A 181 9.06 14.50 -8.08
CA ILE A 181 8.93 15.92 -8.44
C ILE A 181 8.61 16.80 -7.21
N TYR A 182 8.77 16.28 -5.99
CA TYR A 182 8.54 16.94 -4.69
C TYR A 182 7.09 17.33 -4.39
N ILE A 183 6.17 17.32 -5.36
CA ILE A 183 4.75 17.62 -5.16
C ILE A 183 4.08 16.55 -4.30
N GLY A 184 4.58 15.32 -4.33
CA GLY A 184 4.05 14.21 -3.55
C GLY A 184 4.06 14.44 -2.04
N TYR A 185 5.06 15.13 -1.48
CA TYR A 185 5.15 15.35 -0.04
C TYR A 185 4.04 16.25 0.53
N PRO A 186 3.83 17.47 0.02
CA PRO A 186 2.72 18.29 0.49
C PRO A 186 1.36 17.66 0.19
N LEU A 187 1.24 16.95 -0.94
CA LEU A 187 0.03 16.20 -1.29
C LEU A 187 -0.24 15.06 -0.30
N LEU A 188 0.79 14.35 0.16
CA LEU A 188 0.69 13.29 1.17
C LEU A 188 0.15 13.83 2.48
N VAL A 189 0.72 14.93 2.97
CA VAL A 189 0.27 15.57 4.22
C VAL A 189 -1.18 16.05 4.09
N ALA A 190 -1.51 16.70 2.98
CA ALA A 190 -2.88 17.15 2.71
C ALA A 190 -3.86 15.97 2.64
N TYR A 191 -3.50 14.88 1.98
CA TYR A 191 -4.30 13.67 1.91
C TYR A 191 -4.50 13.02 3.29
N TRP A 192 -3.46 12.92 4.10
CA TRP A 192 -3.57 12.35 5.45
C TRP A 192 -4.49 13.17 6.35
N ILE A 193 -4.35 14.50 6.32
CA ILE A 193 -5.24 15.41 7.06
C ILE A 193 -6.69 15.24 6.58
N PHE A 194 -6.90 15.18 5.26
CA PHE A 194 -8.22 14.98 4.68
C PHE A 194 -8.82 13.63 5.11
N ALA A 195 -8.09 12.53 4.97
CA ALA A 195 -8.58 11.19 5.29
C ALA A 195 -8.94 11.03 6.78
N ILE A 196 -8.09 11.56 7.67
CA ILE A 196 -8.34 11.52 9.12
C ILE A 196 -9.55 12.40 9.48
N ARG A 197 -9.64 13.62 8.94
CA ARG A 197 -10.79 14.51 9.17
C ARG A 197 -12.08 13.89 8.68
N GLN A 198 -12.05 13.29 7.50
CA GLN A 198 -13.20 12.62 6.92
C GLN A 198 -13.66 11.45 7.78
N TYR A 199 -12.73 10.62 8.27
CA TYR A 199 -13.03 9.54 9.18
C TYR A 199 -13.69 10.04 10.48
N ILE A 200 -13.12 11.06 11.12
CA ILE A 200 -13.65 11.62 12.37
C ILE A 200 -15.03 12.25 12.16
N ALA A 201 -15.23 12.96 11.05
CA ALA A 201 -16.50 13.64 10.74
C ALA A 201 -17.65 12.68 10.49
N HIS A 202 -17.34 11.47 10.01
CA HIS A 202 -18.34 10.48 9.62
C HIS A 202 -18.44 9.30 10.58
N GLN A 203 -17.71 9.31 11.68
CA GLN A 203 -17.93 8.29 12.72
C GLN A 203 -19.39 8.31 13.16
N PRO A 204 -20.12 7.16 13.03
CA PRO A 204 -21.45 7.07 13.57
C PRO A 204 -21.37 7.36 15.07
N SER A 205 -22.19 8.30 15.54
CA SER A 205 -22.29 8.55 16.97
C SER A 205 -22.80 7.26 17.63
N HIS A 206 -21.93 6.57 18.34
CA HIS A 206 -22.29 5.36 19.12
C HIS A 206 -23.14 5.68 20.37
N LEU A 207 -23.86 6.79 20.34
CA LEU A 207 -24.77 7.15 21.41
C LEU A 207 -26.04 6.30 21.28
N LEU A 208 -26.32 5.51 22.29
CA LEU A 208 -27.57 4.78 22.41
C LEU A 208 -28.50 5.54 23.35
N CYS A 209 -29.76 5.63 23.00
CA CYS A 209 -30.76 6.17 23.89
C CYS A 209 -30.89 5.29 25.14
N GLY A 210 -30.70 5.85 26.33
CA GLY A 210 -30.80 5.11 27.58
C GLY A 210 -32.18 4.49 27.86
N VAL A 211 -33.25 4.94 27.15
CA VAL A 211 -34.62 4.47 27.35
C VAL A 211 -35.03 3.45 26.29
N CYS A 212 -34.78 3.70 25.01
CA CYS A 212 -35.24 2.82 23.93
C CYS A 212 -34.13 2.00 23.27
N GLY A 213 -32.84 2.18 23.63
CA GLY A 213 -31.70 1.48 23.08
C GLY A 213 -31.36 1.77 21.61
N LYS A 214 -32.11 2.66 20.95
CA LYS A 214 -31.82 3.02 19.54
C LYS A 214 -30.70 4.03 19.45
N SER A 215 -29.92 3.96 18.36
CA SER A 215 -28.85 4.91 18.09
C SER A 215 -29.39 6.34 17.90
N ILE A 216 -28.70 7.31 18.50
CA ILE A 216 -29.01 8.73 18.38
C ILE A 216 -27.79 9.48 17.84
N PRO A 217 -27.98 10.45 16.91
CA PRO A 217 -26.88 11.11 16.23
C PRO A 217 -26.10 12.08 17.15
N LYS A 218 -26.71 12.56 18.21
CA LYS A 218 -26.10 13.46 19.20
C LYS A 218 -26.90 13.42 20.51
N LYS A 219 -26.27 13.86 21.60
CA LYS A 219 -26.92 14.06 22.90
C LYS A 219 -28.11 15.00 22.76
N GLY A 220 -29.16 14.74 23.51
CA GLY A 220 -30.39 15.53 23.52
C GLY A 220 -31.63 14.68 23.39
N ARG A 221 -32.71 15.22 22.85
CA ARG A 221 -34.00 14.54 22.71
C ARG A 221 -33.96 13.41 21.71
N CYS A 222 -34.26 12.19 22.12
CA CYS A 222 -34.30 11.03 21.25
C CYS A 222 -35.37 11.18 20.17
N PRO A 223 -35.09 11.05 18.85
CA PRO A 223 -36.07 11.15 17.80
C PRO A 223 -37.07 9.98 17.77
N HIS A 224 -36.74 8.87 18.46
CA HIS A 224 -37.56 7.66 18.45
C HIS A 224 -38.55 7.56 19.62
N CYS A 225 -38.13 7.99 20.82
CA CYS A 225 -38.96 7.87 22.03
C CYS A 225 -39.18 9.19 22.76
N GLY A 226 -38.55 10.28 22.32
CA GLY A 226 -38.72 11.60 22.92
C GLY A 226 -37.93 11.81 24.26
N ALA A 227 -37.27 10.77 24.78
CA ALA A 227 -36.51 10.87 26.04
C ALA A 227 -35.29 11.78 25.89
N MET A 228 -34.97 12.53 26.94
CA MET A 228 -33.77 13.33 27.01
C MET A 228 -32.59 12.43 27.38
N ASN A 229 -31.49 12.52 26.62
CA ASN A 229 -30.23 11.82 26.85
C ASN A 229 -29.14 12.89 27.06
N GLU A 230 -28.55 12.92 28.21
CA GLU A 230 -27.47 13.82 28.61
C GLU A 230 -26.07 13.32 28.21
#